data_fd2db253ceca9c4539c05f7509dcf2c6
#
_entry.id   fd2db253ceca9c4539c05f7509dcf2c6
#
_cell.length_a   1.000
_cell.length_b   1.000
_cell.length_c   1.000
_cell.angle_alpha   90.00
_cell.angle_beta   90.00
_cell.angle_gamma   90.00
#
_symmetry.space_group_name_H-M   'P 1'
#
loop_
_entity.id
_entity.type
_entity.pdbx_description
1 polymer ?
#
loop_
_entity_poly.entity_id
_entity_poly.type
_entity_poly.pdbx_seq_one_letter_code
_entity_poly.pdbx_strand_id
1 'polypeptide(L)'
;GMHVSYLLIGIRVLFNKSLGKRKTSIISIVFLIFYLFLTNFSPSITRAGVMSILLLFSKLVYRNNDTYTSLSLALLTILAYNPFLINNLGLQLSFGGVLGIVLLNKNVSELLKIKKFKDAISISISVQLFILPIVLSQSNIFNPYFLISNLLLSIIVGPIVILGFIYIILILINENLGMFLSSLVELSIKILLGISQVGKLPYSKIYIRTPKIYEILIYYILLFSIKEIYKVYHQKDDSIVFINEIGK
;
A
#
# COMPACT_ATOMS: atom_id res chain seq x y z
N GLY A 1 4.11 -2.44 -4.81
CA GLY A 1 4.56 -2.27 -3.40
C GLY A 1 4.22 -3.45 -2.51
N MET A 2 3.01 -3.99 -2.59
CA MET A 2 2.58 -5.13 -1.74
C MET A 2 3.45 -6.37 -1.94
N HIS A 3 3.81 -6.72 -3.18
CA HIS A 3 4.68 -7.87 -3.46
C HIS A 3 6.03 -7.77 -2.73
N VAL A 4 6.66 -6.59 -2.71
CA VAL A 4 7.92 -6.33 -2.00
C VAL A 4 7.76 -6.60 -0.49
N SER A 5 6.66 -6.14 0.11
CA SER A 5 6.39 -6.35 1.53
C SER A 5 6.21 -7.84 1.86
N TYR A 6 5.47 -8.59 1.05
CA TYR A 6 5.27 -10.03 1.25
C TYR A 6 6.57 -10.82 1.08
N LEU A 7 7.41 -10.47 0.08
CA LEU A 7 8.74 -11.05 -0.09
C LEU A 7 9.61 -10.83 1.15
N LEU A 8 9.64 -9.61 1.68
CA LEU A 8 10.39 -9.31 2.90
C LEU A 8 9.87 -10.06 4.13
N ILE A 9 8.56 -10.24 4.24
CA ILE A 9 7.98 -11.06 5.31
C ILE A 9 8.43 -12.51 5.15
N GLY A 10 8.39 -13.07 3.93
CA GLY A 10 8.87 -14.42 3.65
C GLY A 10 10.33 -14.61 4.03
N ILE A 11 11.22 -13.70 3.61
CA ILE A 11 12.65 -13.74 3.96
C ILE A 11 12.84 -13.68 5.49
N ARG A 12 12.08 -12.82 6.19
CA ARG A 12 12.18 -12.72 7.65
C ARG A 12 11.73 -13.98 8.34
N VAL A 13 10.64 -14.59 7.91
CA VAL A 13 10.12 -15.83 8.49
C VAL A 13 11.14 -16.96 8.33
N LEU A 14 11.76 -17.08 7.16
CA LEU A 14 12.73 -18.14 6.86
C LEU A 14 14.05 -17.96 7.59
N PHE A 15 14.60 -16.76 7.63
CA PHE A 15 15.98 -16.52 8.06
C PHE A 15 16.15 -15.90 9.44
N ASN A 16 15.11 -15.24 10.00
CA ASN A 16 15.28 -14.51 11.26
C ASN A 16 15.58 -15.41 12.46
N LYS A 17 14.99 -16.62 12.48
CA LYS A 17 15.21 -17.61 13.55
C LYS A 17 16.61 -18.23 13.48
N SER A 18 17.13 -18.45 12.27
CA SER A 18 18.42 -19.11 12.03
C SER A 18 19.60 -18.15 12.09
N LEU A 19 19.50 -16.97 11.45
CA LEU A 19 20.60 -16.05 11.25
C LEU A 19 20.54 -14.79 12.13
N GLY A 20 19.44 -14.58 12.84
CA GLY A 20 19.19 -13.39 13.65
C GLY A 20 18.82 -12.13 12.85
N LYS A 21 18.26 -11.13 13.55
CA LYS A 21 17.66 -9.93 12.94
C LYS A 21 18.61 -9.11 12.05
N ARG A 22 19.88 -8.97 12.45
CA ARG A 22 20.86 -8.13 11.73
C ARG A 22 21.25 -8.75 10.39
N LYS A 23 21.62 -10.03 10.38
CA LYS A 23 21.99 -10.74 9.15
C LYS A 23 20.81 -10.87 8.19
N THR A 24 19.61 -11.15 8.71
CA THR A 24 18.36 -11.17 7.91
C THR A 24 18.08 -9.84 7.24
N SER A 25 18.34 -8.71 7.92
CA SER A 25 18.17 -7.38 7.30
C SER A 25 19.15 -7.15 6.15
N ILE A 26 20.40 -7.57 6.28
CA ILE A 26 21.41 -7.47 5.22
C ILE A 26 21.01 -8.33 4.01
N ILE A 27 20.63 -9.59 4.24
CA ILE A 27 20.14 -10.49 3.17
C ILE A 27 18.92 -9.88 2.46
N SER A 28 18.01 -9.29 3.24
CA SER A 28 16.82 -8.64 2.67
C SER A 28 17.19 -7.44 1.79
N ILE A 29 18.17 -6.65 2.16
CA ILE A 29 18.67 -5.51 1.35
C ILE A 29 19.29 -6.02 0.05
N VAL A 30 20.17 -7.01 0.11
CA VAL A 30 20.81 -7.60 -1.07
C VAL A 30 19.74 -8.19 -2.03
N PHE A 31 18.78 -8.91 -1.47
CA PHE A 31 17.68 -9.47 -2.25
C PHE A 31 16.82 -8.36 -2.91
N LEU A 32 16.53 -7.28 -2.19
CA LEU A 32 15.77 -6.15 -2.76
C LEU A 32 16.51 -5.48 -3.91
N ILE A 33 17.82 -5.26 -3.78
CA ILE A 33 18.64 -4.70 -4.86
C ILE A 33 18.55 -5.60 -6.09
N PHE A 34 18.76 -6.90 -5.91
CA PHE A 34 18.65 -7.87 -7.00
C PHE A 34 17.24 -7.86 -7.64
N TYR A 35 16.18 -7.81 -6.82
CA TYR A 35 14.80 -7.75 -7.29
C TYR A 35 14.50 -6.47 -8.08
N LEU A 36 15.07 -5.33 -7.71
CA LEU A 36 14.97 -4.08 -8.46
C LEU A 36 15.56 -4.21 -9.87
N PHE A 37 16.71 -4.86 -10.00
CA PHE A 37 17.31 -5.16 -11.32
C PHE A 37 16.41 -6.08 -12.15
N LEU A 38 15.90 -7.17 -11.57
CA LEU A 38 15.00 -8.10 -12.26
C LEU A 38 13.72 -7.42 -12.79
N THR A 39 13.22 -6.42 -12.08
CA THR A 39 11.98 -5.72 -12.45
C THR A 39 12.22 -4.48 -13.30
N ASN A 40 13.45 -4.31 -13.81
CA ASN A 40 13.85 -3.17 -14.64
C ASN A 40 13.45 -1.81 -14.03
N PHE A 41 13.63 -1.66 -12.72
CA PHE A 41 13.36 -0.44 -11.97
C PHE A 41 11.96 0.17 -12.21
N SER A 42 10.92 -0.66 -12.32
CA SER A 42 9.57 -0.13 -12.51
C SER A 42 9.22 0.85 -11.36
N PRO A 43 8.60 2.01 -11.63
CA PRO A 43 8.47 3.11 -10.64
C PRO A 43 7.82 2.70 -9.33
N SER A 44 6.78 1.85 -9.37
CA SER A 44 6.08 1.37 -8.17
C SER A 44 6.94 0.42 -7.32
N ILE A 45 7.72 -0.45 -7.97
CA ILE A 45 8.61 -1.39 -7.27
C ILE A 45 9.83 -0.66 -6.75
N THR A 46 10.39 0.28 -7.51
CA THR A 46 11.53 1.10 -7.08
C THR A 46 11.20 1.90 -5.84
N ARG A 47 10.02 2.56 -5.79
CA ARG A 47 9.57 3.23 -4.58
C ARG A 47 9.53 2.28 -3.38
N ALA A 48 8.85 1.16 -3.52
CA ALA A 48 8.70 0.19 -2.42
C ALA A 48 10.06 -0.40 -2.00
N GLY A 49 10.93 -0.68 -2.96
CA GLY A 49 12.29 -1.17 -2.72
C GLY A 49 13.13 -0.17 -1.97
N VAL A 50 13.23 1.07 -2.44
CA VAL A 50 14.02 2.14 -1.79
C VAL A 50 13.52 2.40 -0.37
N MET A 51 12.19 2.57 -0.18
CA MET A 51 11.63 2.77 1.16
C MET A 51 11.90 1.59 2.09
N SER A 52 11.83 0.36 1.57
CA SER A 52 12.12 -0.84 2.36
C SER A 52 13.61 -0.96 2.72
N ILE A 53 14.50 -0.61 1.79
CA ILE A 53 15.95 -0.56 2.05
C ILE A 53 16.26 0.46 3.14
N LEU A 54 15.69 1.67 3.06
CA LEU A 54 15.87 2.72 4.08
C LEU A 54 15.36 2.26 5.45
N LEU A 55 14.20 1.62 5.51
CA LEU A 55 13.63 1.07 6.74
C LEU A 55 14.52 -0.05 7.33
N LEU A 56 15.10 -0.91 6.50
CA LEU A 56 16.01 -1.95 6.96
C LEU A 56 17.34 -1.36 7.42
N PHE A 57 17.86 -0.38 6.69
CA PHE A 57 19.08 0.33 7.02
C PHE A 57 18.94 1.12 8.33
N SER A 58 17.83 1.83 8.54
CA SER A 58 17.58 2.55 9.81
C SER A 58 17.59 1.60 11.00
N LYS A 59 17.04 0.37 10.86
CA LYS A 59 17.13 -0.67 11.89
C LYS A 59 18.54 -1.16 12.16
N LEU A 60 19.39 -1.23 11.13
CA LEU A 60 20.81 -1.63 11.29
C LEU A 60 21.63 -0.57 12.04
N VAL A 61 21.27 0.71 11.85
CA VAL A 61 21.94 1.86 12.49
C VAL A 61 21.24 2.30 13.79
N TYR A 62 20.20 1.58 14.22
CA TYR A 62 19.41 1.89 15.43
C TYR A 62 18.80 3.31 15.42
N ARG A 63 18.41 3.81 14.24
CA ARG A 63 17.71 5.08 14.09
C ARG A 63 16.22 4.87 13.76
N ASN A 64 15.39 5.79 14.24
CA ASN A 64 13.99 5.82 13.87
C ASN A 64 13.85 6.18 12.39
N ASN A 65 12.97 5.46 11.69
CA ASN A 65 12.66 5.73 10.30
C ASN A 65 11.41 6.63 10.23
N ASP A 66 11.58 7.78 9.60
CA ASP A 66 10.44 8.65 9.29
C ASP A 66 9.91 8.36 7.89
N THR A 67 8.58 8.15 7.80
CA THR A 67 7.91 7.77 6.54
C THR A 67 7.99 8.89 5.51
N TYR A 68 7.86 10.15 5.93
CA TYR A 68 7.94 11.29 5.01
C TYR A 68 9.33 11.42 4.40
N THR A 69 10.36 11.32 5.23
CA THR A 69 11.76 11.37 4.78
C THR A 69 12.07 10.24 3.80
N SER A 70 11.63 9.02 4.12
CA SER A 70 11.83 7.85 3.26
C SER A 70 11.07 7.98 1.93
N LEU A 71 9.86 8.51 1.95
CA LEU A 71 9.06 8.75 0.75
C LEU A 71 9.69 9.82 -0.13
N SER A 72 10.13 10.94 0.46
CA SER A 72 10.78 12.04 -0.25
C SER A 72 12.09 11.59 -0.90
N LEU A 73 12.90 10.80 -0.19
CA LEU A 73 14.16 10.29 -0.70
C LEU A 73 13.94 9.27 -1.83
N ALA A 74 12.91 8.42 -1.72
CA ALA A 74 12.52 7.53 -2.81
C ALA A 74 12.07 8.30 -4.06
N LEU A 75 11.29 9.38 -3.88
CA LEU A 75 10.86 10.24 -5.00
C LEU A 75 12.06 10.90 -5.67
N LEU A 76 12.95 11.51 -4.89
CA LEU A 76 14.17 12.14 -5.40
C LEU A 76 15.03 11.15 -6.18
N THR A 77 15.23 9.94 -5.66
CA THR A 77 16.02 8.90 -6.35
C THR A 77 15.42 8.54 -7.70
N ILE A 78 14.10 8.40 -7.79
CA ILE A 78 13.40 8.04 -9.03
C ILE A 78 13.46 9.19 -10.04
N LEU A 79 13.21 10.42 -9.59
CA LEU A 79 13.20 11.59 -10.47
C LEU A 79 14.61 12.04 -10.89
N ALA A 80 15.63 11.79 -10.06
CA ALA A 80 17.03 12.00 -10.44
C ALA A 80 17.47 11.05 -11.57
N TYR A 81 16.95 9.81 -11.56
CA TYR A 81 17.19 8.87 -12.66
C TYR A 81 16.44 9.25 -13.94
N ASN A 82 15.16 9.60 -13.83
CA ASN A 82 14.35 10.02 -14.97
C ASN A 82 13.22 10.99 -14.52
N PRO A 83 13.36 12.30 -14.76
CA PRO A 83 12.38 13.30 -14.32
C PRO A 83 11.01 13.15 -15.02
N PHE A 84 10.96 12.58 -16.24
CA PHE A 84 9.69 12.38 -16.95
C PHE A 84 8.76 11.36 -16.28
N LEU A 85 9.28 10.55 -15.36
CA LEU A 85 8.47 9.59 -14.58
C LEU A 85 7.44 10.28 -13.69
N ILE A 86 7.53 11.59 -13.43
CA ILE A 86 6.51 12.33 -12.67
C ILE A 86 5.12 12.24 -13.34
N ASN A 87 5.08 12.12 -14.67
CA ASN A 87 3.84 11.96 -15.44
C ASN A 87 3.39 10.49 -15.52
N ASN A 88 4.16 9.56 -14.98
CA ASN A 88 3.81 8.15 -14.98
C ASN A 88 2.69 7.86 -13.97
N LEU A 89 1.56 7.33 -14.45
CA LEU A 89 0.41 7.01 -13.61
C LEU A 89 0.77 6.05 -12.46
N GLY A 90 1.60 5.05 -12.72
CA GLY A 90 2.03 4.08 -11.71
C GLY A 90 2.81 4.74 -10.57
N LEU A 91 3.65 5.74 -10.89
CA LEU A 91 4.35 6.54 -9.88
C LEU A 91 3.35 7.39 -9.08
N GLN A 92 2.49 8.14 -9.76
CA GLN A 92 1.50 9.02 -9.11
C GLN A 92 0.57 8.24 -8.17
N LEU A 93 0.02 7.10 -8.59
CA LEU A 93 -0.85 6.26 -7.77
C LEU A 93 -0.09 5.63 -6.59
N SER A 94 1.17 5.25 -6.82
CA SER A 94 1.99 4.61 -5.78
C SER A 94 2.37 5.58 -4.67
N PHE A 95 2.81 6.80 -5.02
CA PHE A 95 3.13 7.84 -4.05
C PHE A 95 1.88 8.44 -3.42
N GLY A 96 0.85 8.72 -4.24
CA GLY A 96 -0.44 9.21 -3.77
C GLY A 96 -1.10 8.25 -2.77
N GLY A 97 -1.00 6.94 -3.02
CA GLY A 97 -1.52 5.94 -2.08
C GLY A 97 -0.85 6.00 -0.71
N VAL A 98 0.49 6.11 -0.65
CA VAL A 98 1.20 6.24 0.64
C VAL A 98 0.91 7.58 1.30
N LEU A 99 0.88 8.68 0.55
CA LEU A 99 0.50 9.98 1.08
C LEU A 99 -0.92 9.96 1.66
N GLY A 100 -1.86 9.31 0.98
CA GLY A 100 -3.21 9.11 1.49
C GLY A 100 -3.24 8.40 2.84
N ILE A 101 -2.46 7.34 3.00
CA ILE A 101 -2.34 6.63 4.28
C ILE A 101 -1.76 7.56 5.35
N VAL A 102 -0.62 8.16 5.07
CA VAL A 102 0.11 8.96 6.08
C VAL A 102 -0.68 10.20 6.50
N LEU A 103 -1.40 10.83 5.58
CA LEU A 103 -2.12 12.07 5.83
C LEU A 103 -3.54 11.86 6.38
N LEU A 104 -4.24 10.81 5.97
CA LEU A 104 -5.68 10.67 6.22
C LEU A 104 -6.04 9.50 7.12
N ASN A 105 -5.22 8.43 7.19
CA ASN A 105 -5.62 7.18 7.84
C ASN A 105 -5.99 7.35 9.32
N LYS A 106 -5.30 8.20 10.07
CA LYS A 106 -5.61 8.46 11.48
C LYS A 106 -7.03 8.99 11.63
N ASN A 107 -7.37 10.06 10.91
CA ASN A 107 -8.68 10.70 10.96
C ASN A 107 -9.81 9.77 10.47
N VAL A 108 -9.57 9.05 9.36
CA VAL A 108 -10.55 8.07 8.83
C VAL A 108 -10.74 6.92 9.81
N SER A 109 -9.67 6.43 10.43
CA SER A 109 -9.77 5.39 11.45
C SER A 109 -10.59 5.85 12.66
N GLU A 110 -10.41 7.07 13.15
CA GLU A 110 -11.18 7.62 14.27
C GLU A 110 -12.68 7.75 13.95
N LEU A 111 -13.03 8.12 12.71
CA LEU A 111 -14.42 8.18 12.23
C LEU A 111 -15.12 6.82 12.18
N LEU A 112 -14.36 5.74 11.95
CA LEU A 112 -14.93 4.40 11.83
C LEU A 112 -15.22 3.79 13.20
N LYS A 113 -16.50 3.59 13.51
CA LYS A 113 -16.96 2.90 14.74
C LYS A 113 -16.85 1.36 14.68
N ILE A 114 -16.35 0.81 13.57
CA ILE A 114 -16.22 -0.63 13.34
C ILE A 114 -14.97 -1.14 14.03
N LYS A 115 -15.07 -2.17 14.90
CA LYS A 115 -13.92 -2.77 15.58
C LYS A 115 -13.15 -3.77 14.70
N LYS A 116 -13.87 -4.61 13.94
CA LYS A 116 -13.28 -5.66 13.10
C LYS A 116 -12.91 -5.09 11.73
N PHE A 117 -11.70 -5.37 11.25
CA PHE A 117 -11.15 -4.86 9.99
C PHE A 117 -11.02 -3.33 9.88
N LYS A 118 -11.09 -2.62 11.00
CA LYS A 118 -11.02 -1.14 11.04
C LYS A 118 -9.83 -0.60 10.28
N ASP A 119 -8.64 -1.13 10.53
CA ASP A 119 -7.39 -0.65 9.90
C ASP A 119 -7.38 -0.90 8.39
N ALA A 120 -7.83 -2.07 7.94
CA ALA A 120 -7.88 -2.37 6.51
C ALA A 120 -8.87 -1.47 5.76
N ILE A 121 -10.03 -1.21 6.37
CA ILE A 121 -11.06 -0.33 5.80
C ILE A 121 -10.57 1.12 5.77
N SER A 122 -10.00 1.61 6.86
CA SER A 122 -9.54 2.99 6.95
C SER A 122 -8.37 3.27 6.00
N ILE A 123 -7.44 2.33 5.86
CA ILE A 123 -6.36 2.40 4.88
C ILE A 123 -6.92 2.45 3.46
N SER A 124 -7.85 1.55 3.12
CA SER A 124 -8.46 1.52 1.77
C SER A 124 -9.19 2.81 1.43
N ILE A 125 -9.96 3.36 2.37
CA ILE A 125 -10.66 4.64 2.18
C ILE A 125 -9.65 5.78 2.02
N SER A 126 -8.64 5.85 2.87
CA SER A 126 -7.63 6.91 2.85
C SER A 126 -6.84 6.93 1.55
N VAL A 127 -6.45 5.77 1.06
CA VAL A 127 -5.79 5.62 -0.25
C VAL A 127 -6.72 6.11 -1.35
N GLN A 128 -7.96 5.62 -1.38
CA GLN A 128 -8.92 5.94 -2.45
C GLN A 128 -9.27 7.42 -2.48
N LEU A 129 -9.52 8.02 -1.33
CA LEU A 129 -9.80 9.46 -1.25
C LEU A 129 -8.63 10.29 -1.82
N PHE A 130 -7.40 9.88 -1.55
CA PHE A 130 -6.25 10.64 -2.03
C PHE A 130 -5.99 10.45 -3.52
N ILE A 131 -6.12 9.21 -4.04
CA ILE A 131 -5.82 8.92 -5.46
C ILE A 131 -7.00 9.17 -6.40
N LEU A 132 -8.20 9.40 -5.89
CA LEU A 132 -9.42 9.54 -6.69
C LEU A 132 -9.30 10.55 -7.84
N PRO A 133 -8.84 11.80 -7.63
CA PRO A 133 -8.73 12.76 -8.73
C PRO A 133 -7.70 12.32 -9.77
N ILE A 134 -6.63 11.64 -9.36
CA ILE A 134 -5.61 11.11 -10.28
C ILE A 134 -6.22 10.02 -11.16
N VAL A 135 -6.98 9.10 -10.57
CA VAL A 135 -7.66 8.01 -11.31
C VAL A 135 -8.67 8.60 -12.29
N LEU A 136 -9.51 9.55 -11.84
CA LEU A 136 -10.52 10.17 -12.69
C LEU A 136 -9.92 10.96 -13.85
N SER A 137 -8.77 11.62 -13.66
CA SER A 137 -8.11 12.36 -14.73
C SER A 137 -7.57 11.46 -15.84
N GLN A 138 -7.35 10.18 -15.57
CA GLN A 138 -6.76 9.22 -16.52
C GLN A 138 -7.78 8.26 -17.12
N SER A 139 -8.71 7.74 -16.30
CA SER A 139 -9.62 6.68 -16.72
C SER A 139 -11.04 7.15 -17.00
N ASN A 140 -11.44 8.32 -16.47
CA ASN A 140 -12.82 8.83 -16.52
C ASN A 140 -13.86 7.85 -15.93
N ILE A 141 -13.41 6.85 -15.15
CA ILE A 141 -14.25 5.82 -14.59
C ILE A 141 -14.10 5.83 -13.07
N PHE A 142 -15.23 5.92 -12.39
CA PHE A 142 -15.34 5.68 -10.96
C PHE A 142 -15.99 4.32 -10.72
N ASN A 143 -15.36 3.49 -9.89
CA ASN A 143 -15.91 2.20 -9.49
C ASN A 143 -16.38 2.27 -8.03
N PRO A 144 -17.69 2.26 -7.75
CA PRO A 144 -18.20 2.32 -6.37
C PRO A 144 -17.88 1.06 -5.55
N TYR A 145 -17.62 -0.07 -6.19
CA TYR A 145 -17.28 -1.33 -5.51
C TYR A 145 -15.81 -1.43 -5.12
N PHE A 146 -15.01 -0.35 -5.29
CA PHE A 146 -13.57 -0.35 -5.02
C PHE A 146 -13.23 -0.83 -3.61
N LEU A 147 -14.03 -0.43 -2.61
CA LEU A 147 -13.78 -0.77 -1.21
C LEU A 147 -13.85 -2.28 -0.99
N ILE A 148 -14.93 -2.91 -1.50
CA ILE A 148 -15.14 -4.35 -1.38
C ILE A 148 -14.04 -5.10 -2.14
N SER A 149 -13.75 -4.68 -3.38
CA SER A 149 -12.71 -5.29 -4.20
C SER A 149 -11.34 -5.19 -3.54
N ASN A 150 -10.95 -4.01 -3.02
CA ASN A 150 -9.66 -3.81 -2.37
C ASN A 150 -9.52 -4.62 -1.07
N LEU A 151 -10.58 -4.69 -0.26
CA LEU A 151 -10.57 -5.51 0.96
C LEU A 151 -10.38 -6.98 0.64
N LEU A 152 -11.16 -7.52 -0.29
CA LEU A 152 -11.08 -8.92 -0.69
C LEU A 152 -9.71 -9.24 -1.31
N LEU A 153 -9.22 -8.39 -2.20
CA LEU A 153 -7.91 -8.55 -2.84
C LEU A 153 -6.77 -8.47 -1.83
N SER A 154 -6.82 -7.56 -0.85
CA SER A 154 -5.76 -7.39 0.14
C SER A 154 -5.56 -8.64 1.02
N ILE A 155 -6.64 -9.39 1.29
CA ILE A 155 -6.58 -10.63 2.07
C ILE A 155 -5.98 -11.77 1.26
N ILE A 156 -6.28 -11.85 -0.04
CA ILE A 156 -5.98 -13.02 -0.88
C ILE A 156 -4.64 -12.88 -1.59
N VAL A 157 -4.27 -11.68 -2.02
CA VAL A 157 -3.02 -11.46 -2.79
C VAL A 157 -1.77 -11.86 -1.99
N GLY A 158 -1.75 -11.61 -0.67
CA GLY A 158 -0.62 -11.97 0.18
C GLY A 158 -0.29 -13.47 0.16
N PRO A 159 -1.22 -14.33 0.55
CA PRO A 159 -1.06 -15.78 0.47
C PRO A 159 -0.70 -16.28 -0.94
N ILE A 160 -1.33 -15.73 -1.99
CA ILE A 160 -1.04 -16.14 -3.38
C ILE A 160 0.42 -15.86 -3.74
N VAL A 161 0.93 -14.68 -3.40
CA VAL A 161 2.33 -14.32 -3.69
C VAL A 161 3.29 -15.26 -2.97
N ILE A 162 3.05 -15.56 -1.70
CA ILE A 162 3.89 -16.47 -0.92
C ILE A 162 3.83 -17.88 -1.48
N LEU A 163 2.63 -18.40 -1.75
CA LEU A 163 2.43 -19.73 -2.35
C LEU A 163 3.09 -19.83 -3.73
N GLY A 164 2.98 -18.79 -4.56
CA GLY A 164 3.62 -18.74 -5.87
C GLY A 164 5.15 -18.81 -5.79
N PHE A 165 5.77 -18.12 -4.84
CA PHE A 165 7.22 -18.22 -4.61
C PHE A 165 7.64 -19.62 -4.12
N ILE A 166 6.90 -20.20 -3.18
CA ILE A 166 7.15 -21.55 -2.69
C ILE A 166 7.01 -22.56 -3.86
N TYR A 167 5.98 -22.41 -4.68
CA TYR A 167 5.76 -23.23 -5.87
C TYR A 167 6.94 -23.19 -6.84
N ILE A 168 7.45 -21.98 -7.17
CA ILE A 168 8.60 -21.82 -8.07
C ILE A 168 9.84 -22.49 -7.49
N ILE A 169 10.12 -22.35 -6.20
CA ILE A 169 11.27 -22.99 -5.56
C ILE A 169 11.12 -24.51 -5.58
N LEU A 170 9.95 -25.05 -5.27
CA LEU A 170 9.71 -26.48 -5.23
C LEU A 170 9.82 -27.13 -6.62
N ILE A 171 9.28 -26.49 -7.67
CA ILE A 171 9.37 -27.04 -9.03
C ILE A 171 10.80 -27.05 -9.56
N LEU A 172 11.63 -26.08 -9.15
CA LEU A 172 13.06 -26.05 -9.50
C LEU A 172 13.88 -27.16 -8.82
N ILE A 173 13.42 -27.62 -7.63
CA ILE A 173 14.09 -28.71 -6.89
C ILE A 173 13.59 -30.07 -7.40
N ASN A 174 12.28 -30.22 -7.54
CA ASN A 174 11.65 -31.47 -7.98
C ASN A 174 10.24 -31.18 -8.54
N GLU A 175 10.01 -31.62 -9.81
CA GLU A 175 8.74 -31.42 -10.49
C GLU A 175 7.53 -32.01 -9.73
N ASN A 176 7.69 -33.20 -9.13
CA ASN A 176 6.62 -33.86 -8.40
C ASN A 176 6.16 -33.05 -7.17
N LEU A 177 7.10 -32.40 -6.46
CA LEU A 177 6.79 -31.51 -5.36
C LEU A 177 6.07 -30.23 -5.83
N GLY A 178 6.47 -29.69 -6.98
CA GLY A 178 5.78 -28.58 -7.61
C GLY A 178 4.35 -28.94 -8.02
N MET A 179 4.13 -30.10 -8.64
CA MET A 179 2.80 -30.56 -9.04
C MET A 179 1.83 -30.70 -7.86
N PHE A 180 2.29 -31.14 -6.70
CA PHE A 180 1.45 -31.20 -5.50
C PHE A 180 0.91 -29.83 -5.08
N LEU A 181 1.72 -28.78 -5.20
CA LEU A 181 1.31 -27.42 -4.84
C LEU A 181 0.54 -26.70 -5.97
N SER A 182 0.62 -27.18 -7.20
CA SER A 182 0.02 -26.52 -8.38
C SER A 182 -1.50 -26.34 -8.25
N SER A 183 -2.20 -27.35 -7.75
CA SER A 183 -3.67 -27.31 -7.56
C SER A 183 -4.09 -26.23 -6.54
N LEU A 184 -3.29 -26.02 -5.50
CA LEU A 184 -3.52 -24.99 -4.49
C LEU A 184 -3.29 -23.57 -5.06
N VAL A 185 -2.23 -23.40 -5.87
CA VAL A 185 -1.94 -22.15 -6.57
C VAL A 185 -3.03 -21.86 -7.59
N GLU A 186 -3.45 -22.85 -8.38
CA GLU A 186 -4.54 -22.73 -9.36
C GLU A 186 -5.85 -22.32 -8.70
N LEU A 187 -6.24 -22.96 -7.59
CA LEU A 187 -7.44 -22.62 -6.84
C LEU A 187 -7.37 -21.16 -6.34
N SER A 188 -6.22 -20.76 -5.81
CA SER A 188 -6.00 -19.40 -5.31
C SER A 188 -6.13 -18.35 -6.42
N ILE A 189 -5.62 -18.66 -7.62
CA ILE A 189 -5.76 -17.79 -8.80
C ILE A 189 -7.22 -17.76 -9.28
N LYS A 190 -7.92 -18.89 -9.29
CA LYS A 190 -9.36 -18.93 -9.64
C LYS A 190 -10.21 -18.06 -8.70
N ILE A 191 -9.92 -18.10 -7.39
CA ILE A 191 -10.58 -17.23 -6.40
C ILE A 191 -10.30 -15.76 -6.71
N LEU A 192 -9.04 -15.41 -6.99
CA LEU A 192 -8.66 -14.03 -7.33
C LEU A 192 -9.38 -13.54 -8.60
N LEU A 193 -9.44 -14.36 -9.63
CA LEU A 193 -10.18 -14.07 -10.86
C LEU A 193 -11.69 -13.94 -10.60
N GLY A 194 -12.26 -14.77 -9.73
CA GLY A 194 -13.66 -14.66 -9.30
C GLY A 194 -13.95 -13.30 -8.63
N ILE A 195 -13.08 -12.85 -7.73
CA ILE A 195 -13.22 -11.54 -7.08
C ILE A 195 -13.09 -10.40 -8.11
N SER A 196 -12.21 -10.54 -9.09
CA SER A 196 -12.05 -9.51 -10.13
C SER A 196 -13.34 -9.30 -10.95
N GLN A 197 -14.22 -10.30 -11.01
CA GLN A 197 -15.53 -10.19 -11.68
C GLN A 197 -16.50 -9.23 -10.99
N VAL A 198 -16.23 -8.78 -9.75
CA VAL A 198 -16.97 -7.68 -9.10
C VAL A 198 -16.98 -6.43 -9.99
N GLY A 199 -15.95 -6.22 -10.79
CA GLY A 199 -15.90 -5.17 -11.80
C GLY A 199 -16.89 -5.31 -12.97
N LYS A 200 -17.60 -6.45 -13.09
CA LYS A 200 -18.64 -6.69 -14.09
C LYS A 200 -20.06 -6.49 -13.54
N LEU A 201 -20.20 -6.22 -12.25
CA LEU A 201 -21.49 -5.96 -11.63
C LEU A 201 -22.18 -4.73 -12.27
N PRO A 202 -23.50 -4.66 -12.28
CA PRO A 202 -24.21 -3.48 -12.76
C PRO A 202 -23.76 -2.25 -11.97
N TYR A 203 -23.63 -1.11 -12.66
CA TYR A 203 -23.12 0.15 -12.09
C TYR A 203 -21.67 0.13 -11.58
N SER A 204 -20.87 -0.89 -11.92
CA SER A 204 -19.44 -0.93 -11.56
C SER A 204 -18.60 0.13 -12.26
N LYS A 205 -19.10 0.68 -13.37
CA LYS A 205 -18.43 1.72 -14.16
C LYS A 205 -19.33 2.93 -14.26
N ILE A 206 -19.06 3.94 -13.45
CA ILE A 206 -19.70 5.24 -13.54
C ILE A 206 -18.75 6.14 -14.34
N TYR A 207 -19.18 6.57 -15.51
CA TYR A 207 -18.38 7.48 -16.33
C TYR A 207 -18.50 8.90 -15.80
N ILE A 208 -17.37 9.49 -15.44
CA ILE A 208 -17.26 10.86 -14.95
C ILE A 208 -16.41 11.65 -15.92
N ARG A 209 -16.79 12.91 -16.18
CA ARG A 209 -15.98 13.82 -16.99
C ARG A 209 -14.59 14.00 -16.38
N THR A 210 -13.55 14.09 -17.24
CA THR A 210 -12.19 14.42 -16.80
C THR A 210 -12.20 15.69 -15.95
N PRO A 211 -11.75 15.63 -14.69
CA PRO A 211 -11.73 16.81 -13.83
C PRO A 211 -10.69 17.81 -14.36
N LYS A 212 -11.04 19.09 -14.35
CA LYS A 212 -10.11 20.16 -14.67
C LYS A 212 -9.17 20.42 -13.49
N ILE A 213 -8.01 21.01 -13.75
CA ILE A 213 -6.97 21.26 -12.73
C ILE A 213 -7.54 22.01 -11.51
N TYR A 214 -8.38 23.02 -11.73
CA TYR A 214 -8.98 23.77 -10.63
C TYR A 214 -9.96 22.91 -9.78
N GLU A 215 -10.67 21.96 -10.39
CA GLU A 215 -11.55 21.03 -9.68
C GLU A 215 -10.74 20.08 -8.78
N ILE A 216 -9.58 19.64 -9.26
CA ILE A 216 -8.63 18.82 -8.48
C ILE A 216 -8.07 19.64 -7.30
N LEU A 217 -7.70 20.89 -7.52
CA LEU A 217 -7.20 21.76 -6.46
C LEU A 217 -8.27 22.01 -5.39
N ILE A 218 -9.49 22.34 -5.80
CA ILE A 218 -10.63 22.53 -4.88
C ILE A 218 -10.87 21.24 -4.08
N TYR A 219 -10.83 20.09 -4.73
CA TYR A 219 -11.01 18.79 -4.07
C TYR A 219 -9.98 18.59 -2.93
N TYR A 220 -8.70 18.80 -3.19
CA TYR A 220 -7.68 18.66 -2.15
C TYR A 220 -7.80 19.72 -1.05
N ILE A 221 -8.12 20.96 -1.39
CA ILE A 221 -8.38 22.01 -0.39
C ILE A 221 -9.53 21.59 0.54
N LEU A 222 -10.64 21.12 -0.01
CA LEU A 222 -11.77 20.64 0.78
C LEU A 222 -11.39 19.42 1.63
N LEU A 223 -10.66 18.46 1.07
CA LEU A 223 -10.21 17.27 1.79
C LEU A 223 -9.35 17.63 3.01
N PHE A 224 -8.40 18.54 2.85
CA PHE A 224 -7.54 19.00 3.94
C PHE A 224 -8.27 19.90 4.93
N SER A 225 -9.19 20.75 4.48
CA SER A 225 -10.03 21.57 5.36
C SER A 225 -10.91 20.70 6.26
N ILE A 226 -11.57 19.69 5.72
CA ILE A 226 -12.37 18.74 6.50
C ILE A 226 -11.49 18.01 7.53
N LYS A 227 -10.30 17.58 7.13
CA LYS A 227 -9.35 16.94 8.03
C LYS A 227 -8.96 17.85 9.21
N GLU A 228 -8.63 19.12 8.97
CA GLU A 228 -8.22 20.04 10.03
C GLU A 228 -9.41 20.44 10.93
N ILE A 229 -10.59 20.66 10.37
CA ILE A 229 -11.83 20.92 11.15
C ILE A 229 -12.10 19.75 12.10
N TYR A 230 -12.02 18.51 11.58
CA TYR A 230 -12.24 17.31 12.39
C TYR A 230 -11.22 17.19 13.54
N LYS A 231 -9.94 17.49 13.28
CA LYS A 231 -8.88 17.46 14.27
C LYS A 231 -9.11 18.48 15.39
N VAL A 232 -9.49 19.70 15.03
CA VAL A 232 -9.78 20.78 15.99
C VAL A 232 -10.99 20.41 16.87
N TYR A 233 -12.04 19.84 16.26
CA TYR A 233 -13.23 19.43 17.00
C TYR A 233 -12.91 18.35 18.06
N HIS A 234 -12.15 17.32 17.70
CA HIS A 234 -11.79 16.25 18.65
C HIS A 234 -10.81 16.69 19.73
N GLN A 235 -9.87 17.59 19.41
CA GLN A 235 -8.98 18.14 20.44
C GLN A 235 -9.75 18.95 21.49
N LYS A 236 -10.84 19.61 21.10
CA LYS A 236 -11.70 20.35 22.01
C LYS A 236 -12.49 19.42 22.94
N ASP A 237 -13.00 18.31 22.43
CA ASP A 237 -13.69 17.30 23.25
C ASP A 237 -12.76 16.67 24.28
N ASP A 238 -11.54 16.28 23.91
CA ASP A 238 -10.53 15.71 24.83
C ASP A 238 -10.17 16.72 25.94
N SER A 239 -10.05 18.00 25.64
CA SER A 239 -9.76 19.04 26.63
C SER A 239 -10.90 19.26 27.62
N ILE A 240 -12.16 19.19 27.17
CA ILE A 240 -13.35 19.30 28.03
C ILE A 240 -13.48 18.08 28.95
N VAL A 241 -13.21 16.88 28.45
CA VAL A 241 -13.21 15.64 29.27
C VAL A 241 -12.15 15.73 30.35
N PHE A 242 -10.94 16.19 30.02
CA PHE A 242 -9.84 16.34 30.98
C PHE A 242 -10.15 17.35 32.09
N ILE A 243 -10.78 18.47 31.76
CA ILE A 243 -11.21 19.50 32.75
C ILE A 243 -12.27 18.94 33.69
N ASN A 244 -13.22 18.16 33.18
CA ASN A 244 -14.28 17.52 33.98
C ASN A 244 -13.78 16.39 34.89
N GLU A 245 -12.66 15.75 34.58
CA GLU A 245 -12.02 14.74 35.42
C GLU A 245 -11.21 15.34 36.57
N ILE A 246 -10.58 16.51 36.35
CA ILE A 246 -9.83 17.23 37.39
C ILE A 246 -10.75 17.95 38.37
N GLY A 247 -11.98 18.28 37.96
CA GLY A 247 -12.97 19.00 38.80
C GLY A 247 -13.83 18.09 39.69
N LYS A 248 -13.57 16.80 39.75
CA LYS A 248 -14.16 15.82 40.68
C LYS A 248 -13.15 15.37 41.72
#